data_bb831e4bfa1d73505cfabe102b42d64c
#
_entry.id   bb831e4bfa1d73505cfabe102b42d64c
#
_cell.length_a   1.000
_cell.length_b   1.000
_cell.length_c   1.000
_cell.angle_alpha   90.00
_cell.angle_beta   90.00
_cell.angle_gamma   90.00
#
_symmetry.space_group_name_H-M   'P 1'
#
loop_
_entity.id
_entity.type
_entity.pdbx_description
1 polymer ?
#
loop_
_entity_poly.entity_id
_entity_poly.type
_entity_poly.pdbx_seq_one_letter_code
_entity_poly.pdbx_strand_id
1 'polypeptide(L)'
;MERVDGIKITEKDAIVEAGLDPAHVVQDLMHIYVRMILAAGFFQADPHPGNLFVTPEGRIIVIDFGLSKELPEGFGLGLFELMFSLMTFNESAMVRAFEELGFRSKTGDPNTFLLLARRMVSRSDSGSFEGEFTEQMTDELFEAIREDPVAEVPSDFVLVARVFSFLSGIAHTLGSRANVLQAMGATGN
;
A
#
# COMPACT_ATOMS: atom_id res chain seq x y z
N MET A 1 0.56 30.13 -3.31
CA MET A 1 0.61 28.87 -2.55
C MET A 1 -0.20 29.09 -1.31
N GLU A 2 -1.24 28.30 -1.08
CA GLU A 2 -2.06 28.43 0.12
C GLU A 2 -1.24 28.02 1.34
N ARG A 3 -1.38 28.75 2.45
CA ARG A 3 -0.71 28.40 3.70
C ARG A 3 -1.46 27.23 4.35
N VAL A 4 -0.76 26.17 4.63
CA VAL A 4 -1.30 24.99 5.32
C VAL A 4 -1.03 25.14 6.80
N ASP A 5 -2.07 25.29 7.60
CA ASP A 5 -1.99 25.22 9.06
C ASP A 5 -2.46 23.79 9.48
N GLY A 6 -1.50 22.93 9.83
CA GLY A 6 -1.75 21.54 10.22
C GLY A 6 -0.63 20.99 11.10
N ILE A 7 -0.96 19.96 11.86
CA ILE A 7 -0.04 19.17 12.67
C ILE A 7 0.66 18.18 11.72
N LYS A 8 1.99 18.05 11.81
CA LYS A 8 2.69 17.02 11.02
C LYS A 8 2.18 15.63 11.37
N ILE A 9 2.02 14.78 10.35
CA ILE A 9 1.43 13.46 10.52
C ILE A 9 2.18 12.55 11.51
N THR A 10 3.44 12.83 11.80
CA THR A 10 4.28 12.06 12.75
C THR A 10 4.32 12.63 14.16
N GLU A 11 3.72 13.80 14.40
CA GLU A 11 3.70 14.44 15.73
C GLU A 11 2.55 13.87 16.58
N LYS A 12 2.71 12.63 17.06
CA LYS A 12 1.68 11.89 17.81
C LYS A 12 1.11 12.67 18.98
N ASP A 13 1.98 13.27 19.78
CA ASP A 13 1.57 14.00 20.99
C ASP A 13 0.70 15.22 20.64
N ALA A 14 1.07 15.98 19.60
CA ALA A 14 0.29 17.11 19.12
C ALA A 14 -1.07 16.68 18.53
N ILE A 15 -1.13 15.50 17.87
CA ILE A 15 -2.38 14.91 17.37
C ILE A 15 -3.31 14.58 18.55
N VAL A 16 -2.79 13.96 19.61
CA VAL A 16 -3.56 13.63 20.82
C VAL A 16 -3.99 14.90 21.58
N GLU A 17 -3.12 15.90 21.71
CA GLU A 17 -3.42 17.20 22.33
C GLU A 17 -4.54 17.96 21.58
N ALA A 18 -4.63 17.79 20.26
CA ALA A 18 -5.72 18.32 19.43
C ALA A 18 -7.03 17.53 19.61
N GLY A 19 -7.05 16.46 20.43
CA GLY A 19 -8.24 15.62 20.65
C GLY A 19 -8.49 14.59 19.56
N LEU A 20 -7.51 14.34 18.69
CA LEU A 20 -7.62 13.36 17.62
C LEU A 20 -7.10 11.99 18.06
N ASP A 21 -7.70 10.92 17.54
CA ASP A 21 -7.19 9.56 17.71
C ASP A 21 -6.18 9.23 16.62
N PRO A 22 -4.90 8.97 16.96
CA PRO A 22 -3.89 8.58 15.98
C PRO A 22 -4.27 7.37 15.12
N ALA A 23 -5.05 6.42 15.66
CA ALA A 23 -5.50 5.27 14.89
C ALA A 23 -6.50 5.66 13.79
N HIS A 24 -7.42 6.58 14.06
CA HIS A 24 -8.33 7.13 13.05
C HIS A 24 -7.56 7.93 11.99
N VAL A 25 -6.57 8.74 12.39
CA VAL A 25 -5.72 9.47 11.44
C VAL A 25 -5.01 8.52 10.47
N VAL A 26 -4.49 7.38 10.96
CA VAL A 26 -3.88 6.34 10.11
C VAL A 26 -4.92 5.71 9.18
N GLN A 27 -6.12 5.40 9.67
CA GLN A 27 -7.19 4.83 8.84
C GLN A 27 -7.60 5.77 7.70
N ASP A 28 -7.79 7.05 7.99
CA ASP A 28 -8.15 8.05 6.99
C ASP A 28 -7.03 8.23 5.94
N LEU A 29 -5.78 8.26 6.38
CA LEU A 29 -4.62 8.32 5.50
C LEU A 29 -4.57 7.11 4.57
N MET A 30 -4.72 5.90 5.11
CA MET A 30 -4.77 4.67 4.32
C MET A 30 -5.92 4.67 3.33
N HIS A 31 -7.10 5.11 3.76
CA HIS A 31 -8.29 5.19 2.91
C HIS A 31 -8.07 6.14 1.71
N ILE A 32 -7.46 7.31 1.94
CA ILE A 32 -7.13 8.26 0.89
C ILE A 32 -6.23 7.61 -0.16
N TYR A 33 -5.13 6.98 0.26
CA TYR A 33 -4.19 6.36 -0.67
C TYR A 33 -4.76 5.14 -1.39
N VAL A 34 -5.53 4.31 -0.70
CA VAL A 34 -6.26 3.19 -1.32
C VAL A 34 -7.20 3.70 -2.41
N ARG A 35 -7.96 4.77 -2.15
CA ARG A 35 -8.84 5.37 -3.18
C ARG A 35 -8.07 5.99 -4.34
N MET A 36 -6.97 6.69 -4.08
CA MET A 36 -6.10 7.24 -5.12
C MET A 36 -5.59 6.13 -6.04
N ILE A 37 -5.11 5.01 -5.49
CA ILE A 37 -4.49 3.93 -6.24
C ILE A 37 -5.54 3.03 -6.91
N LEU A 38 -6.54 2.56 -6.18
CA LEU A 38 -7.48 1.56 -6.70
C LEU A 38 -8.63 2.15 -7.52
N ALA A 39 -9.11 3.35 -7.15
CA ALA A 39 -10.27 3.94 -7.78
C ALA A 39 -9.95 5.07 -8.75
N ALA A 40 -9.06 6.00 -8.37
CA ALA A 40 -8.71 7.13 -9.20
C ALA A 40 -7.62 6.81 -10.24
N GLY A 41 -6.78 5.80 -9.99
CA GLY A 41 -5.65 5.49 -10.85
C GLY A 41 -4.58 6.58 -10.89
N PHE A 42 -4.61 7.50 -9.93
CA PHE A 42 -3.67 8.62 -9.81
C PHE A 42 -3.37 8.86 -8.33
N PHE A 43 -2.09 8.94 -7.96
CA PHE A 43 -1.69 9.11 -6.58
C PHE A 43 -0.41 9.94 -6.44
N GLN A 44 -0.25 10.55 -5.27
CA GLN A 44 0.99 11.17 -4.85
C GLN A 44 1.95 10.05 -4.42
N ALA A 45 3.09 9.95 -5.07
CA ALA A 45 3.99 8.79 -4.95
C ALA A 45 5.13 8.99 -3.93
N ASP A 46 5.13 10.09 -3.20
CA ASP A 46 6.09 10.39 -2.14
C ASP A 46 5.41 10.80 -0.82
N PRO A 47 4.76 9.84 -0.10
CA PRO A 47 4.10 10.11 1.17
C PRO A 47 5.10 10.32 2.32
N HIS A 48 6.14 11.11 2.05
CA HIS A 48 7.09 11.50 3.08
C HIS A 48 6.36 12.27 4.20
N PRO A 49 6.69 12.06 5.49
CA PRO A 49 6.04 12.77 6.60
C PRO A 49 6.03 14.30 6.49
N GLY A 50 6.98 14.88 5.76
CA GLY A 50 7.01 16.32 5.46
C GLY A 50 5.91 16.80 4.51
N ASN A 51 5.25 15.88 3.78
CA ASN A 51 4.19 16.16 2.81
C ASN A 51 2.79 15.87 3.36
N LEU A 52 2.69 15.39 4.60
CA LEU A 52 1.45 14.93 5.20
C LEU A 52 1.17 15.65 6.51
N PHE A 53 -0.02 16.24 6.62
CA PHE A 53 -0.48 16.94 7.80
C PHE A 53 -1.90 16.53 8.15
N VAL A 54 -2.31 16.78 9.40
CA VAL A 54 -3.70 16.67 9.83
C VAL A 54 -4.13 17.99 10.48
N THR A 55 -5.33 18.48 10.13
CA THR A 55 -5.88 19.68 10.79
C THR A 55 -6.45 19.33 12.17
N PRO A 56 -6.65 20.32 13.06
CA PRO A 56 -7.32 20.07 14.35
C PRO A 56 -8.72 19.45 14.22
N GLU A 57 -9.38 19.59 13.06
CA GLU A 57 -10.67 18.99 12.75
C GLU A 57 -10.56 17.56 12.18
N GLY A 58 -9.34 17.01 12.10
CA GLY A 58 -9.07 15.64 11.63
C GLY A 58 -8.94 15.49 10.11
N ARG A 59 -8.91 16.59 9.32
CA ARG A 59 -8.76 16.49 7.87
C ARG A 59 -7.31 16.25 7.49
N ILE A 60 -7.05 15.22 6.69
CA ILE A 60 -5.72 14.94 6.13
C ILE A 60 -5.42 15.94 5.01
N ILE A 61 -4.22 16.50 5.04
CA ILE A 61 -3.68 17.38 4.01
C ILE A 61 -2.49 16.69 3.38
N VAL A 62 -2.55 16.52 2.07
CA VAL A 62 -1.45 16.00 1.25
C VAL A 62 -0.92 17.16 0.42
N ILE A 63 0.36 17.44 0.54
CA ILE A 63 1.04 18.47 -0.24
C ILE A 63 2.13 17.86 -1.13
N ASP A 64 2.68 18.68 -2.02
CA ASP A 64 3.75 18.29 -2.95
C ASP A 64 3.38 17.13 -3.88
N PHE A 65 2.63 17.47 -4.92
CA PHE A 65 2.29 16.55 -6.02
C PHE A 65 3.35 16.50 -7.13
N GLY A 66 4.58 16.98 -6.85
CA GLY A 66 5.69 16.94 -7.81
C GLY A 66 6.09 15.51 -8.22
N LEU A 67 5.90 14.55 -7.33
CA LEU A 67 6.04 13.12 -7.61
C LEU A 67 4.65 12.45 -7.59
N SER A 68 3.78 12.84 -8.50
CA SER A 68 2.53 12.15 -8.73
C SER A 68 2.66 11.16 -9.89
N LYS A 69 1.87 10.11 -9.84
CA LYS A 69 1.88 9.04 -10.83
C LYS A 69 0.47 8.69 -11.25
N GLU A 70 0.28 8.62 -12.57
CA GLU A 70 -0.90 8.01 -13.20
C GLU A 70 -0.60 6.53 -13.46
N LEU A 71 -1.49 5.67 -13.03
CA LEU A 71 -1.40 4.22 -13.21
C LEU A 71 -2.04 3.81 -14.54
N PRO A 72 -1.55 2.73 -15.17
CA PRO A 72 -2.19 2.16 -16.35
C PRO A 72 -3.65 1.81 -16.08
N GLU A 73 -4.47 1.90 -17.13
CA GLU A 73 -5.87 1.45 -17.07
C GLU A 73 -5.96 0.00 -16.61
N GLY A 74 -6.86 -0.28 -15.68
CA GLY A 74 -7.03 -1.62 -15.10
C GLY A 74 -6.04 -2.00 -13.99
N PHE A 75 -4.96 -1.24 -13.78
CA PHE A 75 -3.95 -1.57 -12.76
C PHE A 75 -4.55 -1.65 -11.35
N GLY A 76 -5.42 -0.71 -10.97
CA GLY A 76 -6.11 -0.72 -9.68
C GLY A 76 -6.98 -1.97 -9.50
N LEU A 77 -7.68 -2.40 -10.55
CA LEU A 77 -8.47 -3.64 -10.53
C LEU A 77 -7.57 -4.87 -10.38
N GLY A 78 -6.48 -4.97 -11.15
CA GLY A 78 -5.52 -6.07 -11.03
C GLY A 78 -4.90 -6.16 -9.65
N LEU A 79 -4.58 -5.03 -9.03
CA LEU A 79 -4.08 -4.98 -7.65
C LEU A 79 -5.15 -5.45 -6.64
N PHE A 80 -6.41 -5.03 -6.82
CA PHE A 80 -7.53 -5.52 -6.02
C PHE A 80 -7.71 -7.04 -6.16
N GLU A 81 -7.69 -7.56 -7.37
CA GLU A 81 -7.81 -8.99 -7.65
C GLU A 81 -6.66 -9.80 -7.06
N LEU A 82 -5.43 -9.28 -7.13
CA LEU A 82 -4.28 -9.90 -6.47
C LEU A 82 -4.50 -9.99 -4.96
N MET A 83 -4.88 -8.90 -4.30
CA MET A 83 -5.12 -8.88 -2.87
C MET A 83 -6.26 -9.82 -2.47
N PHE A 84 -7.36 -9.81 -3.22
CA PHE A 84 -8.50 -10.70 -2.98
C PHE A 84 -8.15 -12.18 -3.18
N SER A 85 -7.33 -12.49 -4.20
CA SER A 85 -6.87 -13.85 -4.47
C SER A 85 -5.91 -14.36 -3.37
N LEU A 86 -5.06 -13.49 -2.83
CA LEU A 86 -4.20 -13.80 -1.67
C LEU A 86 -5.03 -14.13 -0.43
N MET A 87 -6.09 -13.35 -0.15
CA MET A 87 -6.99 -13.59 0.98
C MET A 87 -7.77 -14.90 0.85
N THR A 88 -8.20 -15.22 -0.35
CA THR A 88 -9.03 -16.41 -0.62
C THR A 88 -8.20 -17.65 -0.98
N PHE A 89 -6.88 -17.55 -0.99
CA PHE A 89 -5.94 -18.60 -1.41
C PHE A 89 -6.27 -19.18 -2.80
N ASN A 90 -6.78 -18.34 -3.70
CA ASN A 90 -7.13 -18.77 -5.06
C ASN A 90 -5.92 -18.67 -5.99
N GLU A 91 -5.15 -19.77 -6.07
CA GLU A 91 -3.90 -19.85 -6.83
C GLU A 91 -4.06 -19.45 -8.31
N SER A 92 -5.14 -19.90 -8.98
CA SER A 92 -5.37 -19.54 -10.38
C SER A 92 -5.66 -18.05 -10.57
N ALA A 93 -6.34 -17.42 -9.62
CA ALA A 93 -6.59 -15.97 -9.65
C ALA A 93 -5.32 -15.18 -9.33
N MET A 94 -4.46 -15.68 -8.42
CA MET A 94 -3.16 -15.05 -8.11
C MET A 94 -2.28 -14.97 -9.37
N VAL A 95 -2.15 -16.10 -10.09
CA VAL A 95 -1.33 -16.14 -11.33
C VAL A 95 -1.83 -15.13 -12.34
N ARG A 96 -3.15 -15.13 -12.62
CA ARG A 96 -3.74 -14.16 -13.57
C ARG A 96 -3.50 -12.71 -13.14
N ALA A 97 -3.72 -12.42 -11.86
CA ALA A 97 -3.54 -11.06 -11.34
C ALA A 97 -2.07 -10.58 -11.47
N PHE A 98 -1.08 -11.44 -11.22
CA PHE A 98 0.32 -11.11 -11.46
C PHE A 98 0.60 -10.82 -12.94
N GLU A 99 0.08 -11.66 -13.85
CA GLU A 99 0.25 -11.48 -15.30
C GLU A 99 -0.41 -10.19 -15.79
N GLU A 100 -1.62 -9.89 -15.35
CA GLU A 100 -2.38 -8.67 -15.68
C GLU A 100 -1.71 -7.41 -15.15
N LEU A 101 -1.11 -7.48 -13.94
CA LEU A 101 -0.29 -6.41 -13.41
C LEU A 101 1.02 -6.19 -14.18
N GLY A 102 1.38 -7.12 -15.08
CA GLY A 102 2.57 -7.01 -15.93
C GLY A 102 3.80 -7.75 -15.42
N PHE A 103 3.68 -8.58 -14.39
CA PHE A 103 4.78 -9.46 -14.01
C PHE A 103 5.08 -10.47 -15.10
N ARG A 104 6.35 -10.80 -15.29
CA ARG A 104 6.80 -11.82 -16.24
C ARG A 104 7.81 -12.73 -15.56
N SER A 105 7.67 -14.04 -15.78
CA SER A 105 8.67 -15.01 -15.35
C SER A 105 9.70 -15.29 -16.47
N LYS A 106 10.93 -15.66 -16.12
CA LYS A 106 11.96 -16.02 -17.09
C LYS A 106 11.63 -17.32 -17.83
N THR A 107 10.91 -18.21 -17.20
CA THR A 107 10.62 -19.55 -17.70
C THR A 107 9.24 -19.65 -18.33
N GLY A 108 8.36 -18.67 -18.13
CA GLY A 108 6.94 -18.75 -18.46
C GLY A 108 6.16 -19.67 -17.51
N ASP A 109 6.79 -20.15 -16.42
CA ASP A 109 6.15 -21.05 -15.47
C ASP A 109 5.27 -20.26 -14.48
N PRO A 110 3.94 -20.51 -14.47
CA PRO A 110 3.03 -19.87 -13.52
C PRO A 110 3.35 -20.19 -12.05
N ASN A 111 4.05 -21.29 -11.76
CA ASN A 111 4.46 -21.62 -10.40
C ASN A 111 5.41 -20.57 -9.78
N THR A 112 6.13 -19.82 -10.59
CA THR A 112 6.97 -18.70 -10.12
C THR A 112 6.15 -17.67 -9.34
N PHE A 113 4.96 -17.33 -9.84
CA PHE A 113 4.08 -16.36 -9.16
C PHE A 113 3.43 -16.96 -7.91
N LEU A 114 3.14 -18.27 -7.91
CA LEU A 114 2.63 -18.95 -6.71
C LEU A 114 3.68 -19.02 -5.60
N LEU A 115 4.95 -19.22 -5.93
CA LEU A 115 6.04 -19.15 -4.96
C LEU A 115 6.16 -17.75 -4.35
N LEU A 116 6.06 -16.70 -5.18
CA LEU A 116 6.06 -15.32 -4.73
C LEU A 116 4.87 -15.04 -3.81
N ALA A 117 3.67 -15.43 -4.21
CA ALA A 117 2.45 -15.29 -3.41
C ALA A 117 2.55 -16.02 -2.06
N ARG A 118 3.04 -17.25 -2.06
CA ARG A 118 3.25 -18.04 -0.83
C ARG A 118 4.24 -17.37 0.13
N ARG A 119 5.30 -16.73 -0.38
CA ARG A 119 6.22 -15.96 0.46
C ARG A 119 5.55 -14.73 1.08
N MET A 120 4.70 -14.03 0.34
CA MET A 120 3.92 -12.90 0.86
C MET A 120 2.97 -13.33 2.00
N VAL A 121 2.35 -14.49 1.88
CA VAL A 121 1.41 -15.04 2.87
C VAL A 121 2.10 -15.70 4.05
N SER A 122 3.17 -16.48 3.84
CA SER A 122 3.82 -17.31 4.87
C SER A 122 4.52 -16.51 5.97
N ARG A 123 4.63 -15.20 5.81
CA ARG A 123 5.33 -14.31 6.76
C ARG A 123 4.41 -13.47 7.63
N SER A 124 3.09 -13.61 7.48
CA SER A 124 2.19 -13.13 8.51
C SER A 124 2.26 -14.09 9.71
N ASP A 125 2.29 -13.56 10.93
CA ASP A 125 2.31 -14.36 12.17
C ASP A 125 1.14 -15.35 12.27
N SER A 126 0.06 -15.08 11.54
CA SER A 126 -1.16 -15.92 11.45
C SER A 126 -1.14 -16.92 10.29
N GLY A 127 -0.14 -16.86 9.39
CA GLY A 127 -0.12 -17.64 8.15
C GLY A 127 -1.21 -17.24 7.15
N SER A 128 -1.78 -16.04 7.30
CA SER A 128 -2.77 -15.44 6.41
C SER A 128 -2.30 -14.06 5.94
N PHE A 129 -2.72 -13.63 4.76
CA PHE A 129 -2.47 -12.27 4.30
C PHE A 129 -3.41 -11.31 5.04
N GLU A 130 -2.88 -10.51 5.96
CA GLU A 130 -3.66 -9.58 6.81
C GLU A 130 -3.80 -8.18 6.20
N GLY A 131 -3.27 -7.96 5.00
CA GLY A 131 -3.34 -6.66 4.33
C GLY A 131 -2.39 -5.61 4.90
N GLU A 132 -1.41 -6.02 5.67
CA GLU A 132 -0.34 -5.15 6.15
C GLU A 132 0.86 -5.22 5.19
N PHE A 133 1.34 -4.04 4.74
CA PHE A 133 2.61 -3.91 4.04
C PHE A 133 3.59 -3.24 4.98
N THR A 134 4.57 -3.99 5.46
CA THR A 134 5.65 -3.45 6.28
C THR A 134 6.88 -3.14 5.41
N GLU A 135 7.76 -2.26 5.87
CA GLU A 135 9.05 -1.99 5.21
C GLU A 135 9.86 -3.30 5.05
N GLN A 136 9.91 -4.10 6.12
CA GLN A 136 10.57 -5.40 6.09
C GLN A 136 9.96 -6.34 5.04
N MET A 137 8.63 -6.40 4.92
CA MET A 137 7.95 -7.22 3.91
C MET A 137 8.26 -6.74 2.49
N THR A 138 8.40 -5.44 2.30
CA THR A 138 8.77 -4.86 1.01
C THR A 138 10.22 -5.24 0.64
N ASP A 139 11.17 -5.14 1.56
CA ASP A 139 12.57 -5.53 1.35
C ASP A 139 12.69 -7.03 1.05
N GLU A 140 11.99 -7.86 1.81
CA GLU A 140 11.97 -9.31 1.63
C GLU A 140 11.30 -9.74 0.31
N LEU A 141 10.27 -8.99 -0.13
CA LEU A 141 9.68 -9.18 -1.45
C LEU A 141 10.70 -8.89 -2.55
N PHE A 142 11.47 -7.80 -2.44
CA PHE A 142 12.52 -7.48 -3.40
C PHE A 142 13.67 -8.50 -3.38
N GLU A 143 14.05 -9.03 -2.22
CA GLU A 143 15.03 -10.12 -2.14
C GLU A 143 14.49 -11.39 -2.81
N ALA A 144 13.23 -11.76 -2.54
CA ALA A 144 12.59 -12.90 -3.19
C ALA A 144 12.54 -12.76 -4.71
N ILE A 145 12.24 -11.58 -5.22
CA ILE A 145 12.24 -11.27 -6.65
C ILE A 145 13.65 -11.40 -7.26
N ARG A 146 14.72 -11.06 -6.51
CA ARG A 146 16.10 -11.23 -6.97
C ARG A 146 16.54 -12.68 -7.03
N GLU A 147 16.08 -13.52 -6.12
CA GLU A 147 16.43 -14.93 -6.02
C GLU A 147 15.63 -15.80 -7.00
N ASP A 148 14.38 -15.45 -7.25
CA ASP A 148 13.47 -16.21 -8.09
C ASP A 148 13.57 -15.80 -9.58
N PRO A 149 13.19 -16.68 -10.52
CA PRO A 149 13.25 -16.43 -11.95
C PRO A 149 12.16 -15.47 -12.47
N VAL A 150 11.79 -14.46 -11.68
CA VAL A 150 10.94 -13.35 -12.17
C VAL A 150 11.78 -12.49 -13.10
N ALA A 151 11.33 -12.32 -14.35
CA ALA A 151 12.05 -11.56 -15.37
C ALA A 151 11.78 -10.07 -15.27
N GLU A 152 10.53 -9.71 -15.01
CA GLU A 152 10.08 -8.33 -14.95
C GLU A 152 9.13 -8.14 -13.76
N VAL A 153 9.40 -7.08 -13.02
CA VAL A 153 8.51 -6.54 -11.99
C VAL A 153 8.05 -5.17 -12.46
N PRO A 154 6.75 -4.94 -12.58
CA PRO A 154 6.25 -3.65 -13.05
C PRO A 154 6.71 -2.50 -12.14
N SER A 155 7.26 -1.43 -12.72
CA SER A 155 7.70 -0.25 -11.97
C SER A 155 6.57 0.39 -11.15
N ASP A 156 5.35 0.32 -11.66
CA ASP A 156 4.16 0.85 -11.00
C ASP A 156 3.83 0.06 -9.74
N PHE A 157 3.99 -1.28 -9.78
CA PHE A 157 3.83 -2.12 -8.59
C PHE A 157 4.89 -1.79 -7.52
N VAL A 158 6.15 -1.65 -7.94
CA VAL A 158 7.26 -1.25 -7.04
C VAL A 158 6.95 0.07 -6.36
N LEU A 159 6.45 1.04 -7.13
CA LEU A 159 6.13 2.38 -6.61
C LEU A 159 4.97 2.32 -5.61
N VAL A 160 3.91 1.58 -5.91
CA VAL A 160 2.77 1.37 -4.99
C VAL A 160 3.22 0.66 -3.71
N ALA A 161 4.03 -0.40 -3.82
CA ALA A 161 4.57 -1.10 -2.66
C ALA A 161 5.40 -0.17 -1.76
N ARG A 162 6.23 0.69 -2.37
CA ARG A 162 7.01 1.70 -1.65
C ARG A 162 6.11 2.70 -0.92
N VAL A 163 5.04 3.17 -1.55
CA VAL A 163 4.07 4.08 -0.91
C VAL A 163 3.45 3.43 0.32
N PHE A 164 2.97 2.19 0.22
CA PHE A 164 2.41 1.49 1.37
C PHE A 164 3.44 1.20 2.47
N SER A 165 4.70 0.98 2.13
CA SER A 165 5.80 0.87 3.10
C SER A 165 5.97 2.16 3.91
N PHE A 166 5.97 3.33 3.26
CA PHE A 166 6.01 4.62 3.96
C PHE A 166 4.80 4.83 4.88
N LEU A 167 3.60 4.52 4.39
CA LEU A 167 2.37 4.64 5.18
C LEU A 167 2.40 3.72 6.41
N SER A 168 2.95 2.52 6.27
CA SER A 168 3.17 1.59 7.39
C SER A 168 4.16 2.14 8.41
N GLY A 169 5.24 2.79 7.97
CA GLY A 169 6.19 3.48 8.84
C GLY A 169 5.54 4.61 9.63
N ILE A 170 4.67 5.40 9.00
CA ILE A 170 3.88 6.44 9.67
C ILE A 170 2.93 5.82 10.70
N ALA A 171 2.21 4.77 10.33
CA ALA A 171 1.31 4.06 11.24
C ALA A 171 2.05 3.53 12.47
N HIS A 172 3.22 2.92 12.28
CA HIS A 172 4.07 2.45 13.37
C HIS A 172 4.50 3.61 14.30
N THR A 173 4.90 4.75 13.74
CA THR A 173 5.26 5.95 14.51
C THR A 173 4.09 6.45 15.36
N LEU A 174 2.88 6.36 14.86
CA LEU A 174 1.66 6.72 15.57
C LEU A 174 1.19 5.65 16.57
N GLY A 175 1.86 4.47 16.61
CA GLY A 175 1.47 3.34 17.46
C GLY A 175 0.24 2.60 16.96
N SER A 176 0.01 2.63 15.65
CA SER A 176 -1.10 1.98 14.96
C SER A 176 -0.58 1.04 13.87
N ARG A 177 -1.50 0.38 13.17
CA ARG A 177 -1.19 -0.50 12.03
C ARG A 177 -1.86 0.00 10.76
N ALA A 178 -1.10 0.03 9.66
CA ALA A 178 -1.62 0.33 8.34
C ALA A 178 -2.23 -0.94 7.74
N ASN A 179 -3.56 -1.00 7.63
CA ASN A 179 -4.25 -2.14 7.06
C ASN A 179 -4.97 -1.75 5.77
N VAL A 180 -4.43 -2.20 4.64
CA VAL A 180 -4.96 -1.91 3.30
C VAL A 180 -6.34 -2.54 3.10
N LEU A 181 -6.57 -3.76 3.62
CA LEU A 181 -7.85 -4.45 3.47
C LEU A 181 -8.97 -3.75 4.24
N GLN A 182 -8.67 -3.26 5.44
CA GLN A 182 -9.63 -2.47 6.22
C GLN A 182 -9.98 -1.16 5.50
N ALA A 183 -8.97 -0.50 4.90
CA ALA A 183 -9.18 0.71 4.12
C ALA A 183 -10.01 0.46 2.85
N MET A 184 -9.86 -0.71 2.20
CA MET A 184 -10.68 -1.12 1.06
C MET A 184 -12.14 -1.35 1.43
N GLY A 185 -12.42 -1.98 2.57
CA GLY A 185 -13.78 -2.26 3.05
C GLY A 185 -14.59 -0.99 3.33
N ALA A 186 -13.93 0.10 3.71
CA ALA A 186 -14.57 1.39 3.97
C ALA A 186 -14.97 2.17 2.69
N THR A 187 -14.50 1.74 1.50
CA THR A 187 -14.85 2.39 0.21
C THR A 187 -16.22 2.00 -0.34
N GLY A 188 -16.95 1.08 0.31
CA GLY A 188 -18.21 0.51 -0.16
C GLY A 188 -19.49 1.20 0.32
N ASN A 189 -19.41 2.40 0.91
CA ASN A 189 -20.59 3.21 1.32
C ASN A 189 -20.62 4.56 0.62
#